data_86ed913f1402b312694baa02b8331da0
#
_entry.id   86ed913f1402b312694baa02b8331da0
#
_cell.length_a   1.000
_cell.length_b   1.000
_cell.length_c   1.000
_cell.angle_alpha   90.00
_cell.angle_beta   90.00
_cell.angle_gamma   90.00
#
_symmetry.space_group_name_H-M   'P 1'
#
loop_
_entity.id
_entity.type
_entity.pdbx_description
1 polymer ?
#
loop_
_entity_poly.entity_id
_entity_poly.type
_entity_poly.pdbx_seq_one_letter_code
_entity_poly.pdbx_strand_id
1 'polypeptide(L)'
;EMLKGKTFPAFADRISSFLADTLLPTADVAADTAAGRALKKERVRLFTNIELCDITEDLVLTEPYDDYKGRNVITKGNEEFVQKHLYRNEKLKAEVGMLRNAFMNNAQALIHGDLHSGSIFINKNGIKVIDPEFAFYGPMGYDIGNVIGNMFFALAYAVFAKPERTEFIAWAERTIADIGDGSAQKLSEKYDAVVHFPLYNGLFKKRYLAQIASDSIGFAGTEIIRRVVGDAKVAELTSVTDTSVKIPMERALIATGEKLIMSRAKKHTGSNLVRMFYEAAAVHKIR
;
A
#
# COMPACT_ATOMS: atom_id res chain seq x y z
N GLU A 1 -8.78 -13.86 -9.52
CA GLU A 1 -8.95 -13.68 -10.95
C GLU A 1 -7.67 -13.15 -11.63
N MET A 2 -6.90 -12.25 -10.99
CA MET A 2 -5.62 -11.73 -11.50
C MET A 2 -4.59 -12.85 -11.76
N LEU A 3 -4.50 -13.86 -10.88
CA LEU A 3 -3.67 -15.06 -11.12
C LEU A 3 -4.00 -15.79 -12.43
N LYS A 4 -5.26 -15.68 -12.91
CA LYS A 4 -5.69 -16.25 -14.20
C LYS A 4 -5.37 -15.34 -15.39
N GLY A 5 -4.79 -14.16 -15.15
CA GLY A 5 -4.49 -13.17 -16.17
C GLY A 5 -5.69 -12.34 -16.62
N LYS A 6 -6.76 -12.28 -15.82
CA LYS A 6 -7.92 -11.43 -16.14
C LYS A 6 -7.65 -9.98 -15.82
N THR A 7 -8.01 -9.11 -16.73
CA THR A 7 -7.88 -7.64 -16.61
C THR A 7 -9.22 -7.00 -16.27
N PHE A 8 -9.16 -5.85 -15.61
CA PHE A 8 -10.32 -5.07 -15.17
C PHE A 8 -10.08 -3.59 -15.49
N PRO A 9 -10.36 -3.12 -16.71
CA PRO A 9 -9.98 -1.77 -17.18
C PRO A 9 -10.46 -0.62 -16.29
N ALA A 10 -11.62 -0.75 -15.65
CA ALA A 10 -12.18 0.28 -14.78
C ALA A 10 -11.70 0.19 -13.32
N PHE A 11 -10.79 -0.73 -12.97
CA PHE A 11 -10.42 -0.98 -11.59
C PHE A 11 -9.74 0.24 -10.96
N ALA A 12 -8.73 0.79 -11.61
CA ALA A 12 -7.96 1.92 -11.08
C ALA A 12 -8.85 3.14 -10.79
N ASP A 13 -9.72 3.50 -11.73
CA ASP A 13 -10.65 4.62 -11.56
C ASP A 13 -11.62 4.40 -10.40
N ARG A 14 -12.22 3.20 -10.32
CA ARG A 14 -13.22 2.88 -9.30
C ARG A 14 -12.64 2.80 -7.90
N ILE A 15 -11.45 2.18 -7.74
CA ILE A 15 -10.83 2.09 -6.43
C ILE A 15 -10.32 3.47 -5.96
N SER A 16 -9.78 4.29 -6.87
CA SER A 16 -9.39 5.65 -6.55
C SER A 16 -10.58 6.52 -6.14
N SER A 17 -11.74 6.34 -6.78
CA SER A 17 -13.00 7.00 -6.36
C SER A 17 -13.44 6.54 -4.97
N PHE A 18 -13.46 5.22 -4.74
CA PHE A 18 -13.79 4.66 -3.42
C PHE A 18 -12.91 5.25 -2.32
N LEU A 19 -11.58 5.26 -2.52
CA LEU A 19 -10.62 5.81 -1.55
C LEU A 19 -10.90 7.30 -1.28
N ALA A 20 -11.10 8.11 -2.29
CA ALA A 20 -11.39 9.54 -2.10
C ALA A 20 -12.73 9.77 -1.39
N ASP A 21 -13.76 8.99 -1.75
CA ASP A 21 -15.12 9.14 -1.23
C ASP A 21 -15.27 8.63 0.21
N THR A 22 -14.43 7.72 0.65
CA THR A 22 -14.47 7.19 2.03
C THR A 22 -13.50 7.90 2.97
N LEU A 23 -12.30 8.23 2.51
CA LEU A 23 -11.24 8.76 3.37
C LEU A 23 -11.45 10.25 3.69
N LEU A 24 -11.57 11.12 2.70
CA LEU A 24 -11.62 12.58 2.96
C LEU A 24 -12.86 13.03 3.74
N PRO A 25 -14.09 12.54 3.49
CA PRO A 25 -15.25 12.95 4.27
C PRO A 25 -15.19 12.58 5.75
N THR A 26 -14.34 11.63 6.13
CA THR A 26 -14.14 11.22 7.53
C THR A 26 -12.94 11.91 8.19
N ALA A 27 -12.20 12.72 7.46
CA ALA A 27 -10.99 13.38 7.94
C ALA A 27 -11.27 14.62 8.80
N ASP A 28 -10.30 14.98 9.66
CA ASP A 28 -10.37 16.20 10.47
C ASP A 28 -10.56 17.47 9.63
N VAL A 29 -9.91 17.52 8.48
CA VAL A 29 -9.96 18.68 7.58
C VAL A 29 -11.34 18.94 7.00
N ALA A 30 -12.21 17.91 6.95
CA ALA A 30 -13.60 18.03 6.52
C ALA A 30 -14.55 18.39 7.66
N ALA A 31 -14.10 18.37 8.92
CA ALA A 31 -14.89 18.71 10.10
C ALA A 31 -14.78 20.20 10.44
N ASP A 32 -15.40 21.06 9.66
CA ASP A 32 -15.28 22.53 9.75
C ASP A 32 -16.09 23.15 10.89
N THR A 33 -17.11 22.47 11.43
CA THR A 33 -17.94 22.94 12.55
C THR A 33 -17.49 22.35 13.89
N ALA A 34 -17.85 23.02 15.01
CA ALA A 34 -17.60 22.51 16.36
C ALA A 34 -18.26 21.15 16.58
N ALA A 35 -19.50 20.99 16.11
CA ALA A 35 -20.25 19.72 16.20
C ALA A 35 -19.57 18.61 15.36
N GLY A 36 -19.10 18.93 14.15
CA GLY A 36 -18.37 17.99 13.29
C GLY A 36 -17.08 17.51 13.94
N ARG A 37 -16.32 18.42 14.54
CA ARG A 37 -15.09 18.06 15.26
C ARG A 37 -15.34 17.21 16.52
N ALA A 38 -16.43 17.51 17.26
CA ALA A 38 -16.82 16.69 18.39
C ALA A 38 -17.21 15.27 17.96
N LEU A 39 -18.04 15.16 16.91
CA LEU A 39 -18.43 13.88 16.33
C LEU A 39 -17.22 13.06 15.83
N LYS A 40 -16.24 13.71 15.18
CA LYS A 40 -15.02 13.05 14.76
C LYS A 40 -14.27 12.44 15.95
N LYS A 41 -14.09 13.20 17.05
CA LYS A 41 -13.41 12.71 18.26
C LYS A 41 -14.12 11.53 18.89
N GLU A 42 -15.45 11.57 18.93
CA GLU A 42 -16.27 10.45 19.40
C GLU A 42 -16.08 9.21 18.53
N ARG A 43 -16.13 9.37 17.20
CA ARG A 43 -15.90 8.27 16.25
C ARG A 43 -14.49 7.68 16.38
N VAL A 44 -13.44 8.50 16.55
CA VAL A 44 -12.09 8.01 16.82
C VAL A 44 -12.08 7.09 18.06
N ARG A 45 -12.79 7.47 19.11
CA ARG A 45 -12.92 6.64 20.32
C ARG A 45 -13.70 5.35 20.09
N LEU A 46 -14.78 5.40 19.30
CA LEU A 46 -15.62 4.23 19.01
C LEU A 46 -14.90 3.21 18.10
N PHE A 47 -14.09 3.68 17.16
CA PHE A 47 -13.29 2.84 16.27
C PHE A 47 -11.88 2.60 16.81
N THR A 48 -11.74 2.40 18.12
CA THR A 48 -10.48 2.00 18.74
C THR A 48 -10.34 0.49 18.60
N ASN A 49 -9.60 0.05 17.60
CA ASN A 49 -9.43 -1.36 17.23
C ASN A 49 -8.08 -1.87 17.72
N ILE A 50 -7.89 -2.01 19.03
CA ILE A 50 -6.60 -2.26 19.66
C ILE A 50 -5.99 -3.58 19.18
N GLU A 51 -6.75 -4.68 19.21
CA GLU A 51 -6.25 -6.02 18.91
C GLU A 51 -5.77 -6.16 17.45
N LEU A 52 -6.57 -5.67 16.49
CA LEU A 52 -6.22 -5.78 15.08
C LEU A 52 -5.18 -4.73 14.65
N CYS A 53 -5.14 -3.56 15.31
CA CYS A 53 -4.03 -2.62 15.14
C CYS A 53 -2.71 -3.22 15.62
N ASP A 54 -2.69 -3.88 16.79
CA ASP A 54 -1.51 -4.56 17.33
C ASP A 54 -0.96 -5.63 16.37
N ILE A 55 -1.86 -6.41 15.75
CA ILE A 55 -1.50 -7.35 14.70
C ILE A 55 -0.80 -6.64 13.52
N THR A 56 -1.33 -5.52 13.07
CA THR A 56 -0.74 -4.74 11.97
C THR A 56 0.62 -4.14 12.38
N GLU A 57 0.72 -3.59 13.58
CA GLU A 57 1.96 -3.03 14.11
C GLU A 57 3.08 -4.06 14.16
N ASP A 58 2.76 -5.30 14.51
CA ASP A 58 3.71 -6.41 14.55
C ASP A 58 4.00 -6.97 13.16
N LEU A 59 2.98 -7.55 12.51
CA LEU A 59 3.16 -8.35 11.29
C LEU A 59 3.47 -7.54 10.03
N VAL A 60 3.14 -6.24 10.03
CA VAL A 60 3.38 -5.37 8.87
C VAL A 60 4.54 -4.41 9.12
N LEU A 61 4.58 -3.80 10.30
CA LEU A 61 5.42 -2.65 10.58
C LEU A 61 6.59 -2.94 11.53
N THR A 62 6.78 -4.18 11.98
CA THR A 62 7.89 -4.57 12.87
C THR A 62 8.59 -5.83 12.43
N GLU A 63 7.94 -6.98 12.46
CA GLU A 63 8.57 -8.28 12.22
C GLU A 63 9.23 -8.44 10.85
N PRO A 64 8.68 -7.91 9.74
CA PRO A 64 9.35 -8.01 8.45
C PRO A 64 10.75 -7.38 8.42
N TYR A 65 11.10 -6.57 9.43
CA TYR A 65 12.35 -5.84 9.53
C TYR A 65 13.26 -6.28 10.68
N ASP A 66 12.76 -7.10 11.62
CA ASP A 66 13.52 -7.52 12.81
C ASP A 66 13.39 -9.01 13.15
N ASP A 67 12.24 -9.62 12.85
CA ASP A 67 11.90 -11.02 13.14
C ASP A 67 12.06 -11.43 14.62
N TYR A 68 11.83 -10.47 15.53
CA TYR A 68 12.06 -10.68 16.98
C TYR A 68 11.16 -11.77 17.60
N LYS A 69 10.06 -12.14 16.93
CA LYS A 69 9.18 -13.26 17.33
C LYS A 69 9.45 -14.56 16.55
N GLY A 70 10.36 -14.55 15.56
CA GLY A 70 10.72 -15.71 14.76
C GLY A 70 9.57 -16.25 13.90
N ARG A 71 8.66 -15.39 13.43
CA ARG A 71 7.49 -15.78 12.62
C ARG A 71 7.67 -15.58 11.12
N ASN A 72 8.75 -14.95 10.69
CA ASN A 72 8.99 -14.75 9.27
C ASN A 72 9.27 -16.06 8.54
N VAL A 73 8.71 -16.19 7.35
CA VAL A 73 8.83 -17.38 6.49
C VAL A 73 9.64 -17.00 5.24
N ILE A 74 10.95 -17.17 5.33
CA ILE A 74 11.88 -16.80 4.28
C ILE A 74 12.13 -17.99 3.35
N THR A 75 12.01 -17.77 2.05
CA THR A 75 12.34 -18.79 1.04
C THR A 75 13.83 -19.12 1.10
N LYS A 76 14.15 -20.42 1.19
CA LYS A 76 15.54 -20.91 1.22
C LYS A 76 16.35 -20.35 0.04
N GLY A 77 17.46 -19.70 0.35
CA GLY A 77 18.31 -18.97 -0.61
C GLY A 77 18.12 -17.46 -0.60
N ASN A 78 17.14 -16.94 0.15
CA ASN A 78 16.92 -15.50 0.35
C ASN A 78 17.38 -15.01 1.73
N GLU A 79 17.88 -15.87 2.61
CA GLU A 79 18.20 -15.54 4.00
C GLU A 79 19.21 -14.39 4.10
N GLU A 80 20.33 -14.48 3.38
CA GLU A 80 21.37 -13.45 3.38
C GLU A 80 20.87 -12.14 2.76
N PHE A 81 20.04 -12.24 1.72
CA PHE A 81 19.43 -11.08 1.07
C PHE A 81 18.51 -10.34 2.05
N VAL A 82 17.65 -11.07 2.77
CA VAL A 82 16.76 -10.50 3.79
C VAL A 82 17.58 -9.89 4.93
N GLN A 83 18.60 -10.57 5.42
CA GLN A 83 19.50 -10.04 6.45
C GLN A 83 20.10 -8.70 6.04
N LYS A 84 20.60 -8.60 4.80
CA LYS A 84 21.27 -7.40 4.30
C LYS A 84 20.27 -6.25 4.05
N HIS A 85 19.17 -6.55 3.38
CA HIS A 85 18.23 -5.53 2.89
C HIS A 85 17.19 -5.09 3.93
N LEU A 86 16.86 -5.96 4.89
CA LEU A 86 15.83 -5.68 5.90
C LEU A 86 16.42 -5.61 7.32
N TYR A 87 16.93 -6.71 7.86
CA TYR A 87 17.25 -6.80 9.31
C TYR A 87 18.44 -5.93 9.73
N ARG A 88 19.45 -5.77 8.87
CA ARG A 88 20.63 -4.93 9.13
C ARG A 88 20.54 -3.54 8.50
N ASN A 89 19.44 -3.21 7.85
CA ASN A 89 19.26 -1.93 7.18
C ASN A 89 18.65 -0.89 8.15
N GLU A 90 19.50 -0.30 8.98
CA GLU A 90 19.08 0.67 9.99
C GLU A 90 18.37 1.90 9.39
N LYS A 91 18.73 2.31 8.16
CA LYS A 91 18.06 3.42 7.50
C LYS A 91 16.62 3.07 7.11
N LEU A 92 16.42 1.85 6.57
CA LEU A 92 15.10 1.34 6.25
C LEU A 92 14.25 1.20 7.53
N LYS A 93 14.83 0.63 8.60
CA LYS A 93 14.16 0.47 9.89
C LYS A 93 13.72 1.83 10.47
N ALA A 94 14.53 2.87 10.33
CA ALA A 94 14.16 4.22 10.76
C ALA A 94 12.97 4.77 9.97
N GLU A 95 12.94 4.62 8.65
CA GLU A 95 11.81 5.07 7.81
C GLU A 95 10.53 4.27 8.10
N VAL A 96 10.64 2.95 8.29
CA VAL A 96 9.51 2.10 8.71
C VAL A 96 9.03 2.48 10.11
N GLY A 97 9.94 2.80 11.03
CA GLY A 97 9.61 3.33 12.35
C GLY A 97 8.77 4.62 12.28
N MET A 98 9.08 5.52 11.34
CA MET A 98 8.26 6.72 11.10
C MET A 98 6.86 6.37 10.57
N LEU A 99 6.76 5.38 9.65
CA LEU A 99 5.46 4.91 9.15
C LEU A 99 4.65 4.22 10.27
N ARG A 100 5.30 3.40 11.11
CA ARG A 100 4.67 2.77 12.27
C ARG A 100 4.16 3.83 13.25
N ASN A 101 4.96 4.84 13.55
CA ASN A 101 4.55 5.93 14.41
C ASN A 101 3.35 6.71 13.84
N ALA A 102 3.33 6.94 12.52
CA ALA A 102 2.19 7.57 11.84
C ALA A 102 0.94 6.67 11.90
N PHE A 103 1.08 5.37 11.69
CA PHE A 103 -0.02 4.41 11.80
C PHE A 103 -0.68 4.44 13.17
N MET A 104 0.10 4.43 14.23
CA MET A 104 -0.38 4.42 15.61
C MET A 104 -0.99 5.75 16.09
N ASN A 105 -0.51 6.88 15.57
CA ASN A 105 -0.79 8.20 16.18
C ASN A 105 -1.56 9.16 15.25
N ASN A 106 -1.60 8.92 13.94
CA ASN A 106 -2.27 9.81 13.00
C ASN A 106 -3.71 9.35 12.73
N ALA A 107 -4.64 9.69 13.60
CA ALA A 107 -6.07 9.39 13.44
C ALA A 107 -6.71 10.27 12.34
N GLN A 108 -6.16 10.25 11.13
CA GLN A 108 -6.47 11.16 10.04
C GLN A 108 -7.87 10.93 9.45
N ALA A 109 -8.20 9.70 9.08
CA ALA A 109 -9.48 9.32 8.49
C ALA A 109 -9.90 7.92 8.94
N LEU A 110 -11.18 7.58 8.76
CA LEU A 110 -11.62 6.19 8.92
C LEU A 110 -11.11 5.37 7.75
N ILE A 111 -10.13 4.52 8.00
CA ILE A 111 -9.53 3.64 7.01
C ILE A 111 -10.12 2.22 7.12
N HIS A 112 -9.97 1.44 6.06
CA HIS A 112 -10.34 0.02 6.03
C HIS A 112 -9.37 -0.82 6.89
N GLY A 113 -8.08 -0.47 6.88
CA GLY A 113 -7.06 -1.06 7.72
C GLY A 113 -6.43 -2.37 7.20
N ASP A 114 -7.02 -3.05 6.21
CA ASP A 114 -6.43 -4.17 5.47
C ASP A 114 -7.01 -4.25 4.04
N LEU A 115 -6.88 -3.16 3.27
CA LEU A 115 -7.46 -3.04 1.94
C LEU A 115 -6.57 -3.72 0.88
N HIS A 116 -6.58 -5.04 0.86
CA HIS A 116 -5.86 -5.84 -0.11
C HIS A 116 -6.76 -6.32 -1.26
N SER A 117 -6.18 -6.88 -2.31
CA SER A 117 -6.93 -7.35 -3.50
C SER A 117 -8.00 -8.41 -3.21
N GLY A 118 -7.84 -9.18 -2.13
CA GLY A 118 -8.81 -10.17 -1.67
C GLY A 118 -10.07 -9.56 -1.06
N SER A 119 -9.98 -8.33 -0.53
CA SER A 119 -11.11 -7.59 0.06
C SER A 119 -11.88 -6.76 -0.98
N ILE A 120 -11.59 -6.92 -2.28
CA ILE A 120 -12.21 -6.15 -3.36
C ILE A 120 -12.87 -7.09 -4.38
N PHE A 121 -14.19 -7.09 -4.39
CA PHE A 121 -14.97 -7.71 -5.47
C PHE A 121 -15.11 -6.73 -6.64
N ILE A 122 -14.88 -7.22 -7.85
CA ILE A 122 -15.01 -6.43 -9.07
C ILE A 122 -15.77 -7.17 -10.16
N ASN A 123 -16.64 -6.45 -10.86
CA ASN A 123 -17.29 -6.91 -12.08
C ASN A 123 -17.51 -5.71 -13.03
N LYS A 124 -18.20 -5.96 -14.15
CA LYS A 124 -18.51 -4.91 -15.15
C LYS A 124 -19.35 -3.75 -14.59
N ASN A 125 -20.12 -3.97 -13.53
CA ASN A 125 -21.04 -2.97 -12.98
C ASN A 125 -20.40 -2.12 -11.89
N GLY A 126 -19.33 -2.60 -11.21
CA GLY A 126 -18.72 -1.85 -10.11
C GLY A 126 -17.69 -2.64 -9.33
N ILE A 127 -17.28 -2.04 -8.22
CA ILE A 127 -16.51 -2.70 -7.17
C ILE A 127 -17.33 -2.75 -5.89
N LYS A 128 -17.03 -3.71 -5.03
CA LYS A 128 -17.46 -3.73 -3.62
C LYS A 128 -16.27 -4.07 -2.76
N VAL A 129 -16.02 -3.23 -1.78
CA VAL A 129 -15.05 -3.48 -0.71
C VAL A 129 -15.78 -4.19 0.42
N ILE A 130 -15.15 -5.21 0.97
CA ILE A 130 -15.68 -6.07 2.04
C ILE A 130 -14.62 -6.24 3.13
N ASP A 131 -15.03 -6.81 4.26
CA ASP A 131 -14.14 -7.24 5.34
C ASP A 131 -13.42 -6.08 6.06
N PRO A 132 -14.16 -5.06 6.54
CA PRO A 132 -13.57 -3.90 7.20
C PRO A 132 -13.26 -4.15 8.70
N GLU A 133 -12.94 -5.37 9.10
CA GLU A 133 -12.72 -5.72 10.51
C GLU A 133 -11.53 -4.98 11.13
N PHE A 134 -10.54 -4.60 10.32
CA PHE A 134 -9.39 -3.79 10.73
C PHE A 134 -9.67 -2.28 10.75
N ALA A 135 -10.91 -1.85 10.50
CA ALA A 135 -11.22 -0.42 10.39
C ALA A 135 -10.97 0.34 11.69
N PHE A 136 -10.24 1.45 11.57
CA PHE A 136 -9.99 2.41 12.63
C PHE A 136 -9.66 3.78 12.03
N TYR A 137 -9.52 4.80 12.89
CA TYR A 137 -9.03 6.10 12.42
C TYR A 137 -7.50 6.08 12.35
N GLY A 138 -6.99 6.01 11.12
CA GLY A 138 -5.58 5.92 10.81
C GLY A 138 -5.16 6.83 9.65
N PRO A 139 -3.88 6.74 9.20
CA PRO A 139 -3.39 7.53 8.07
C PRO A 139 -4.01 7.06 6.75
N MET A 140 -4.54 7.99 5.95
CA MET A 140 -5.16 7.68 4.64
C MET A 140 -4.23 6.92 3.70
N GLY A 141 -2.93 7.22 3.78
CA GLY A 141 -1.91 6.58 2.95
C GLY A 141 -1.80 5.08 3.16
N TYR A 142 -2.29 4.54 4.28
CA TYR A 142 -2.23 3.10 4.56
C TYR A 142 -3.10 2.30 3.57
N ASP A 143 -4.36 2.65 3.42
CA ASP A 143 -5.25 1.96 2.48
C ASP A 143 -4.82 2.14 1.02
N ILE A 144 -4.42 3.36 0.65
CA ILE A 144 -3.92 3.64 -0.71
C ILE A 144 -2.67 2.81 -1.00
N GLY A 145 -1.75 2.76 -0.04
CA GLY A 145 -0.52 1.98 -0.14
C GLY A 145 -0.77 0.49 -0.26
N ASN A 146 -1.71 -0.05 0.53
CA ASN A 146 -2.09 -1.46 0.46
C ASN A 146 -2.61 -1.84 -0.94
N VAL A 147 -3.49 -1.04 -1.53
CA VAL A 147 -3.98 -1.29 -2.90
C VAL A 147 -2.85 -1.27 -3.92
N ILE A 148 -1.96 -0.27 -3.85
CA ILE A 148 -0.80 -0.16 -4.77
C ILE A 148 0.13 -1.36 -4.56
N GLY A 149 0.49 -1.70 -3.32
CA GLY A 149 1.37 -2.81 -2.97
C GLY A 149 0.87 -4.16 -3.50
N ASN A 150 -0.44 -4.39 -3.39
CA ASN A 150 -1.07 -5.62 -3.87
C ASN A 150 -0.98 -5.78 -5.40
N MET A 151 -1.04 -4.69 -6.17
CA MET A 151 -0.89 -4.76 -7.62
C MET A 151 0.53 -5.17 -8.05
N PHE A 152 1.55 -4.89 -7.25
CA PHE A 152 2.92 -5.34 -7.53
C PHE A 152 3.08 -6.85 -7.45
N PHE A 153 2.30 -7.57 -6.63
CA PHE A 153 2.34 -9.05 -6.64
C PHE A 153 1.83 -9.61 -7.95
N ALA A 154 0.72 -9.08 -8.47
CA ALA A 154 0.18 -9.50 -9.75
C ALA A 154 1.15 -9.20 -10.90
N LEU A 155 1.80 -8.02 -10.90
CA LEU A 155 2.82 -7.64 -11.87
C LEU A 155 4.04 -8.56 -11.78
N ALA A 156 4.59 -8.77 -10.59
CA ALA A 156 5.76 -9.61 -10.37
C ALA A 156 5.51 -11.06 -10.79
N TYR A 157 4.36 -11.63 -10.40
CA TYR A 157 3.96 -12.97 -10.83
C TYR A 157 3.92 -13.08 -12.37
N ALA A 158 3.32 -12.10 -13.05
CA ALA A 158 3.25 -12.11 -14.50
C ALA A 158 4.63 -11.98 -15.14
N VAL A 159 5.45 -11.03 -14.68
CA VAL A 159 6.78 -10.76 -15.26
C VAL A 159 7.75 -11.94 -15.06
N PHE A 160 7.70 -12.63 -13.92
CA PHE A 160 8.66 -13.69 -13.60
C PHE A 160 8.15 -15.09 -13.92
N ALA A 161 6.87 -15.39 -13.67
CA ALA A 161 6.30 -16.73 -13.80
C ALA A 161 5.42 -16.94 -15.05
N LYS A 162 4.93 -15.85 -15.66
CA LYS A 162 4.02 -15.88 -16.82
C LYS A 162 4.35 -14.79 -17.86
N PRO A 163 5.61 -14.69 -18.33
CA PRO A 163 6.05 -13.58 -19.19
C PRO A 163 5.34 -13.54 -20.56
N GLU A 164 4.69 -14.63 -20.96
CA GLU A 164 3.87 -14.69 -22.15
C GLU A 164 2.57 -13.87 -22.05
N ARG A 165 2.15 -13.49 -20.83
CA ARG A 165 0.91 -12.72 -20.60
C ARG A 165 1.13 -11.21 -20.79
N THR A 166 1.62 -10.82 -21.96
CA THR A 166 2.02 -9.43 -22.25
C THR A 166 0.90 -8.41 -22.06
N GLU A 167 -0.33 -8.75 -22.44
CA GLU A 167 -1.51 -7.86 -22.24
C GLU A 167 -1.81 -7.64 -20.75
N PHE A 168 -1.71 -8.70 -19.96
CA PHE A 168 -1.93 -8.60 -18.50
C PHE A 168 -0.82 -7.79 -17.84
N ILE A 169 0.45 -7.99 -18.23
CA ILE A 169 1.59 -7.19 -17.74
C ILE A 169 1.34 -5.71 -18.02
N ALA A 170 1.03 -5.37 -19.28
CA ALA A 170 0.75 -3.98 -19.65
C ALA A 170 -0.48 -3.39 -18.92
N TRP A 171 -1.48 -4.19 -18.61
CA TRP A 171 -2.62 -3.78 -17.80
C TRP A 171 -2.21 -3.53 -16.34
N ALA A 172 -1.43 -4.42 -15.73
CA ALA A 172 -0.98 -4.29 -14.34
C ALA A 172 -0.09 -3.06 -14.15
N GLU A 173 0.82 -2.80 -15.09
CA GLU A 173 1.66 -1.58 -15.13
C GLU A 173 0.81 -0.31 -15.15
N ARG A 174 -0.13 -0.23 -16.10
CA ARG A 174 -1.06 0.91 -16.19
C ARG A 174 -1.89 1.04 -14.92
N THR A 175 -2.40 -0.06 -14.39
CA THR A 175 -3.22 -0.05 -13.17
C THR A 175 -2.47 0.49 -11.97
N ILE A 176 -1.20 0.11 -11.75
CA ILE A 176 -0.37 0.68 -10.69
C ILE A 176 -0.19 2.19 -10.88
N ALA A 177 0.14 2.61 -12.11
CA ALA A 177 0.32 4.02 -12.43
C ALA A 177 -0.97 4.82 -12.23
N ASP A 178 -2.08 4.32 -12.74
CA ASP A 178 -3.38 4.98 -12.69
C ASP A 178 -3.95 5.03 -11.26
N ILE A 179 -3.69 4.04 -10.40
CA ILE A 179 -4.06 4.11 -8.97
C ILE A 179 -3.25 5.20 -8.27
N GLY A 180 -1.93 5.27 -8.52
CA GLY A 180 -1.09 6.29 -7.91
C GLY A 180 -1.50 7.71 -8.28
N ASP A 181 -1.60 7.99 -9.57
CA ASP A 181 -1.95 9.32 -10.08
C ASP A 181 -3.45 9.64 -9.88
N GLY A 182 -4.33 8.65 -10.11
CA GLY A 182 -5.79 8.81 -9.98
C GLY A 182 -6.23 9.02 -8.54
N SER A 183 -5.64 8.32 -7.57
CA SER A 183 -5.94 8.56 -6.15
C SER A 183 -5.56 9.98 -5.73
N ALA A 184 -4.38 10.47 -6.16
CA ALA A 184 -3.94 11.82 -5.86
C ALA A 184 -4.89 12.88 -6.49
N GLN A 185 -5.32 12.65 -7.74
CA GLN A 185 -6.26 13.53 -8.43
C GLN A 185 -7.63 13.55 -7.71
N LYS A 186 -8.23 12.38 -7.47
CA LYS A 186 -9.56 12.28 -6.86
C LYS A 186 -9.60 12.78 -5.42
N LEU A 187 -8.52 12.57 -4.65
CA LEU A 187 -8.37 13.18 -3.34
C LEU A 187 -8.30 14.71 -3.43
N SER A 188 -7.61 15.25 -4.44
CA SER A 188 -7.56 16.70 -4.65
C SER A 188 -8.93 17.30 -5.01
N GLU A 189 -9.67 16.63 -5.89
CA GLU A 189 -11.04 17.03 -6.27
C GLU A 189 -12.00 16.92 -5.06
N LYS A 190 -11.93 15.83 -4.32
CA LYS A 190 -12.75 15.64 -3.11
C LYS A 190 -12.40 16.65 -2.03
N TYR A 191 -11.10 17.01 -1.87
CA TYR A 191 -10.68 18.04 -0.92
C TYR A 191 -11.38 19.36 -1.20
N ASP A 192 -11.42 19.83 -2.46
CA ASP A 192 -12.09 21.07 -2.83
C ASP A 192 -13.60 21.04 -2.55
N ALA A 193 -14.20 19.85 -2.61
CA ALA A 193 -15.63 19.67 -2.38
C ALA A 193 -16.03 19.64 -0.89
N VAL A 194 -15.12 19.24 0.03
CA VAL A 194 -15.48 18.98 1.43
C VAL A 194 -14.70 19.78 2.47
N VAL A 195 -13.62 20.48 2.08
CA VAL A 195 -12.76 21.24 3.01
C VAL A 195 -12.98 22.73 2.81
N HIS A 196 -13.62 23.39 3.79
CA HIS A 196 -13.98 24.80 3.68
C HIS A 196 -13.44 25.68 4.82
N PHE A 197 -12.69 25.10 5.77
CA PHE A 197 -12.14 25.87 6.88
C PHE A 197 -11.09 26.88 6.38
N PRO A 198 -11.19 28.18 6.72
CA PRO A 198 -10.38 29.25 6.11
C PRO A 198 -8.86 29.07 6.21
N LEU A 199 -8.38 28.40 7.27
CA LEU A 199 -6.95 28.15 7.45
C LEU A 199 -6.40 27.13 6.45
N TYR A 200 -7.26 26.25 5.93
CA TYR A 200 -6.87 25.16 5.01
C TYR A 200 -6.82 25.64 3.55
N ASN A 201 -5.99 26.66 3.32
CA ASN A 201 -5.80 27.29 2.01
C ASN A 201 -5.07 26.38 1.00
N GLY A 202 -4.86 26.87 -0.22
CA GLY A 202 -4.24 26.09 -1.30
C GLY A 202 -2.81 25.60 -1.00
N LEU A 203 -2.03 26.34 -0.20
CA LEU A 203 -0.71 25.90 0.22
C LEU A 203 -0.80 24.74 1.24
N PHE A 204 -1.73 24.85 2.19
CA PHE A 204 -2.02 23.75 3.10
C PHE A 204 -2.47 22.51 2.33
N LYS A 205 -3.46 22.64 1.42
CA LYS A 205 -3.92 21.55 0.55
C LYS A 205 -2.74 20.83 -0.11
N LYS A 206 -1.86 21.59 -0.75
CA LYS A 206 -0.68 21.03 -1.44
C LYS A 206 0.21 20.21 -0.51
N ARG A 207 0.50 20.71 0.70
CA ARG A 207 1.33 20.02 1.68
C ARG A 207 0.62 18.78 2.25
N TYR A 208 -0.66 18.91 2.57
CA TYR A 208 -1.49 17.83 3.11
C TYR A 208 -1.60 16.64 2.15
N LEU A 209 -1.92 16.90 0.89
CA LEU A 209 -1.98 15.85 -0.13
C LEU A 209 -0.61 15.25 -0.45
N ALA A 210 0.46 16.04 -0.42
CA ALA A 210 1.82 15.52 -0.58
C ALA A 210 2.23 14.58 0.56
N GLN A 211 1.80 14.85 1.80
CA GLN A 211 2.04 13.95 2.92
C GLN A 211 1.28 12.62 2.73
N ILE A 212 0.00 12.67 2.33
CA ILE A 212 -0.78 11.46 2.03
C ILE A 212 -0.10 10.63 0.93
N ALA A 213 0.36 11.27 -0.15
CA ALA A 213 1.07 10.58 -1.22
C ALA A 213 2.39 9.94 -0.73
N SER A 214 3.15 10.65 0.10
CA SER A 214 4.37 10.12 0.72
C SER A 214 4.09 8.89 1.58
N ASP A 215 3.07 8.95 2.42
CA ASP A 215 2.67 7.84 3.29
C ASP A 215 2.15 6.65 2.46
N SER A 216 1.38 6.91 1.38
CA SER A 216 0.89 5.87 0.47
C SER A 216 2.03 5.07 -0.17
N ILE A 217 3.07 5.75 -0.63
CA ILE A 217 4.25 5.11 -1.23
C ILE A 217 5.01 4.30 -0.17
N GLY A 218 5.18 4.84 1.02
CA GLY A 218 5.81 4.13 2.14
C GLY A 218 5.05 2.88 2.53
N PHE A 219 3.74 2.98 2.75
CA PHE A 219 2.90 1.84 3.10
C PHE A 219 2.74 0.82 1.96
N ALA A 220 2.82 1.23 0.69
CA ALA A 220 2.92 0.27 -0.41
C ALA A 220 4.18 -0.60 -0.30
N GLY A 221 5.30 0.01 0.08
CA GLY A 221 6.55 -0.71 0.33
C GLY A 221 6.46 -1.66 1.52
N THR A 222 5.81 -1.26 2.62
CA THR A 222 5.63 -2.15 3.79
C THR A 222 4.71 -3.32 3.46
N GLU A 223 3.63 -3.10 2.71
CA GLU A 223 2.72 -4.18 2.26
C GLU A 223 3.46 -5.21 1.40
N ILE A 224 4.29 -4.74 0.45
CA ILE A 224 5.09 -5.64 -0.39
C ILE A 224 6.03 -6.49 0.47
N ILE A 225 6.80 -5.87 1.36
CA ILE A 225 7.80 -6.58 2.16
C ILE A 225 7.15 -7.59 3.10
N ARG A 226 6.09 -7.20 3.82
CA ARG A 226 5.43 -8.08 4.78
C ARG A 226 4.87 -9.35 4.14
N ARG A 227 4.34 -9.25 2.90
CA ARG A 227 3.80 -10.43 2.19
C ARG A 227 4.89 -11.33 1.62
N VAL A 228 6.10 -10.80 1.39
CA VAL A 228 7.23 -11.61 0.91
C VAL A 228 7.91 -12.36 2.06
N VAL A 229 8.21 -11.70 3.17
CA VAL A 229 8.98 -12.30 4.27
C VAL A 229 8.12 -12.78 5.44
N GLY A 230 6.96 -12.19 5.68
CA GLY A 230 6.06 -12.58 6.76
C GLY A 230 5.34 -13.91 6.53
N ASP A 231 4.56 -14.33 7.49
CA ASP A 231 3.77 -15.57 7.48
C ASP A 231 2.52 -15.48 6.56
N ALA A 232 1.89 -14.31 6.48
CA ALA A 232 0.67 -14.09 5.71
C ALA A 232 0.96 -13.78 4.23
N LYS A 233 1.32 -14.80 3.46
CA LYS A 233 1.67 -14.68 2.04
C LYS A 233 0.45 -14.59 1.12
N VAL A 234 0.66 -13.98 -0.06
CA VAL A 234 -0.35 -13.90 -1.12
C VAL A 234 -0.24 -15.07 -2.10
N ALA A 235 -1.32 -15.36 -2.80
CA ALA A 235 -1.39 -16.49 -3.73
C ALA A 235 -0.39 -16.37 -4.90
N GLU A 236 -0.08 -15.17 -5.34
CA GLU A 236 0.93 -14.88 -6.37
C GLU A 236 2.33 -15.39 -5.99
N LEU A 237 2.66 -15.37 -4.69
CA LEU A 237 3.94 -15.88 -4.16
C LEU A 237 3.89 -17.37 -3.89
N THR A 238 2.79 -17.87 -3.31
CA THR A 238 2.68 -19.28 -2.90
C THR A 238 2.47 -20.22 -4.09
N SER A 239 1.91 -19.75 -5.21
CA SER A 239 1.73 -20.53 -6.42
C SER A 239 3.03 -20.78 -7.21
N VAL A 240 4.10 -20.03 -6.93
CA VAL A 240 5.41 -20.22 -7.56
C VAL A 240 6.24 -21.17 -6.71
N THR A 241 6.39 -22.41 -7.18
CA THR A 241 7.16 -23.47 -6.47
C THR A 241 8.59 -23.61 -7.00
N ASP A 242 8.83 -23.21 -8.25
CA ASP A 242 10.18 -23.21 -8.84
C ASP A 242 11.05 -22.12 -8.20
N THR A 243 12.05 -22.53 -7.46
CA THR A 243 12.97 -21.62 -6.76
C THR A 243 13.81 -20.76 -7.70
N SER A 244 14.07 -21.20 -8.93
CA SER A 244 14.78 -20.41 -9.94
C SER A 244 13.96 -19.19 -10.40
N VAL A 245 12.63 -19.25 -10.29
CA VAL A 245 11.70 -18.15 -10.56
C VAL A 245 11.36 -17.39 -9.28
N LYS A 246 11.10 -18.11 -8.18
CA LYS A 246 10.63 -17.54 -6.92
C LYS A 246 11.64 -16.63 -6.26
N ILE A 247 12.89 -17.08 -6.15
CA ILE A 247 13.96 -16.31 -5.50
C ILE A 247 14.18 -14.95 -6.17
N PRO A 248 14.40 -14.84 -7.49
CA PRO A 248 14.57 -13.53 -8.13
C PRO A 248 13.30 -12.67 -8.07
N MET A 249 12.11 -13.25 -8.12
CA MET A 249 10.84 -12.53 -7.98
C MET A 249 10.71 -11.91 -6.57
N GLU A 250 10.97 -12.67 -5.51
CA GLU A 250 10.93 -12.19 -4.14
C GLU A 250 11.97 -11.11 -3.87
N ARG A 251 13.20 -11.27 -4.39
CA ARG A 251 14.25 -10.24 -4.30
C ARG A 251 13.85 -8.94 -5.01
N ALA A 252 13.27 -9.05 -6.20
CA ALA A 252 12.78 -7.87 -6.92
C ALA A 252 11.68 -7.14 -6.14
N LEU A 253 10.76 -7.89 -5.52
CA LEU A 253 9.70 -7.32 -4.67
C LEU A 253 10.28 -6.64 -3.41
N ILE A 254 11.19 -7.30 -2.68
CA ILE A 254 11.84 -6.71 -1.51
C ILE A 254 12.58 -5.42 -1.90
N ALA A 255 13.38 -5.45 -2.96
CA ALA A 255 14.11 -4.28 -3.44
C ALA A 255 13.18 -3.16 -3.92
N THR A 256 12.01 -3.50 -4.48
CA THR A 256 10.96 -2.54 -4.83
C THR A 256 10.38 -1.89 -3.57
N GLY A 257 10.00 -2.69 -2.58
CA GLY A 257 9.48 -2.19 -1.30
C GLY A 257 10.47 -1.27 -0.58
N GLU A 258 11.75 -1.67 -0.53
CA GLU A 258 12.84 -0.85 0.02
C GLU A 258 12.95 0.49 -0.72
N LYS A 259 12.97 0.49 -2.08
CA LYS A 259 13.02 1.73 -2.88
C LYS A 259 11.82 2.64 -2.62
N LEU A 260 10.61 2.09 -2.55
CA LEU A 260 9.39 2.85 -2.26
C LEU A 260 9.50 3.54 -0.90
N ILE A 261 9.83 2.80 0.16
CA ILE A 261 9.97 3.34 1.51
C ILE A 261 11.05 4.44 1.56
N MET A 262 12.25 4.16 1.04
CA MET A 262 13.39 5.07 1.10
C MET A 262 13.24 6.32 0.24
N SER A 263 12.39 6.30 -0.77
CA SER A 263 12.16 7.45 -1.66
C SER A 263 10.83 8.17 -1.43
N ARG A 264 10.01 7.72 -0.46
CA ARG A 264 8.63 8.20 -0.24
C ARG A 264 8.48 9.72 -0.10
N ALA A 265 9.48 10.39 0.46
CA ALA A 265 9.48 11.85 0.62
C ALA A 265 9.66 12.61 -0.70
N LYS A 266 10.06 11.94 -1.78
CA LYS A 266 10.19 12.53 -3.12
C LYS A 266 8.83 12.53 -3.81
N LYS A 267 8.64 13.47 -4.74
CA LYS A 267 7.46 13.44 -5.59
C LYS A 267 7.61 12.34 -6.65
N HIS A 268 6.64 11.45 -6.71
CA HIS A 268 6.55 10.38 -7.70
C HIS A 268 5.29 10.53 -8.55
N THR A 269 5.37 10.09 -9.81
CA THR A 269 4.20 9.77 -10.64
C THR A 269 3.94 8.26 -10.54
N GLY A 270 2.75 7.83 -10.91
CA GLY A 270 2.44 6.40 -10.97
C GLY A 270 3.41 5.61 -11.85
N SER A 271 3.86 6.18 -12.98
CA SER A 271 4.88 5.58 -13.84
C SER A 271 6.25 5.42 -13.17
N ASN A 272 6.61 6.32 -12.23
CA ASN A 272 7.84 6.16 -11.46
C ASN A 272 7.79 4.92 -10.56
N LEU A 273 6.62 4.58 -10.00
CA LEU A 273 6.45 3.39 -9.16
C LEU A 273 6.72 2.12 -9.97
N VAL A 274 6.15 2.03 -11.17
CA VAL A 274 6.37 0.90 -12.09
C VAL A 274 7.85 0.81 -12.49
N ARG A 275 8.49 1.94 -12.80
CA ARG A 275 9.91 1.98 -13.13
C ARG A 275 10.78 1.44 -12.00
N MET A 276 10.49 1.77 -10.73
CA MET A 276 11.23 1.24 -9.57
C MET A 276 11.21 -0.28 -9.51
N PHE A 277 10.08 -0.90 -9.84
CA PHE A 277 9.98 -2.35 -9.93
C PHE A 277 10.87 -2.91 -11.04
N TYR A 278 10.84 -2.34 -12.24
CA TYR A 278 11.69 -2.84 -13.33
C TYR A 278 13.18 -2.64 -13.08
N GLU A 279 13.59 -1.55 -12.45
CA GLU A 279 14.97 -1.35 -12.01
C GLU A 279 15.39 -2.41 -10.99
N ALA A 280 14.52 -2.78 -10.05
CA ALA A 280 14.77 -3.88 -9.11
C ALA A 280 14.80 -5.24 -9.83
N ALA A 281 13.82 -5.50 -10.70
CA ALA A 281 13.74 -6.74 -11.45
C ALA A 281 14.95 -6.98 -12.37
N ALA A 282 15.47 -5.93 -13.01
CA ALA A 282 16.63 -6.01 -13.89
C ALA A 282 17.89 -6.50 -13.17
N VAL A 283 18.03 -6.18 -11.87
CA VAL A 283 19.18 -6.64 -11.06
C VAL A 283 19.07 -8.12 -10.69
N HIS A 284 17.85 -8.65 -10.55
CA HIS A 284 17.60 -9.97 -10.00
C HIS A 284 17.12 -11.00 -11.03
N LYS A 285 16.68 -10.56 -12.22
CA LYS A 285 16.34 -11.46 -13.32
C LYS A 285 17.64 -12.09 -13.85
N ILE A 286 17.85 -13.37 -13.57
CA ILE A 286 18.94 -14.14 -14.16
C ILE A 286 18.71 -14.16 -15.67
N ARG A 287 19.72 -13.73 -16.44
CA ARG A 287 19.70 -13.75 -17.91
C ARG A 287 19.71 -15.19 -18.44
#